data_cbaeac9f0170bc3c8fb742cfb6b461ef
#
_entry.id   cbaeac9f0170bc3c8fb742cfb6b461ef
#
_cell.length_a   1.000
_cell.length_b   1.000
_cell.length_c   1.000
_cell.angle_alpha   90.00
_cell.angle_beta   90.00
_cell.angle_gamma   90.00
#
_symmetry.space_group_name_H-M   'P 1'
#
loop_
_entity.id
_entity.type
_entity.pdbx_description
1 polymer ?
#
loop_
_entity_poly.entity_id
_entity_poly.type
_entity_poly.pdbx_seq_one_letter_code
_entity_poly.pdbx_strand_id
1 'polypeptide(L)'
;PDHPIYIMSKAALASFTQCLGRDHAHQNIRVNAVCPNEVNTPMIRSGFSIRGLDPEKAIKELNDTVPLGRIAEPDDISDVILFLASDEARYMCGSLVEVNGGKPVS
;
A
#
# COMPACT_ATOMS: atom_id res chain seq x y z
N PRO A 1 -14.12 -5.32 -11.02
CA PRO A 1 -14.53 -4.06 -11.63
C PRO A 1 -13.55 -2.97 -11.36
N ASP A 2 -13.40 -2.16 -12.33
CA ASP A 2 -12.42 -1.12 -12.32
C ASP A 2 -12.92 0.08 -11.52
N HIS A 3 -12.01 0.71 -10.85
CA HIS A 3 -12.27 1.96 -10.17
C HIS A 3 -11.45 3.05 -10.86
N PRO A 4 -11.98 3.67 -11.94
CA PRO A 4 -11.19 4.62 -12.74
C PRO A 4 -10.60 5.75 -11.91
N ILE A 5 -11.38 6.31 -10.98
CA ILE A 5 -10.90 7.41 -10.13
C ILE A 5 -9.76 6.92 -9.23
N TYR A 6 -9.88 5.72 -8.66
CA TYR A 6 -8.84 5.14 -7.84
C TYR A 6 -7.56 4.89 -8.64
N ILE A 7 -7.71 4.32 -9.83
CA ILE A 7 -6.58 4.04 -10.73
C ILE A 7 -5.88 5.35 -11.12
N MET A 8 -6.66 6.38 -11.45
CA MET A 8 -6.12 7.69 -11.80
C MET A 8 -5.39 8.32 -10.61
N SER A 9 -5.97 8.25 -9.42
CA SER A 9 -5.35 8.79 -8.21
C SER A 9 -4.04 8.08 -7.90
N LYS A 10 -4.01 6.77 -8.05
CA LYS A 10 -2.81 5.98 -7.81
C LYS A 10 -1.73 6.29 -8.84
N ALA A 11 -2.10 6.44 -10.11
CA ALA A 11 -1.16 6.82 -11.17
C ALA A 11 -0.59 8.22 -10.93
N ALA A 12 -1.43 9.15 -10.47
CA ALA A 12 -1.00 10.51 -10.14
C ALA A 12 -0.01 10.50 -8.98
N LEU A 13 -0.28 9.70 -7.93
CA LEU A 13 0.63 9.56 -6.79
C LEU A 13 1.96 8.96 -7.24
N ALA A 14 1.93 7.98 -8.11
CA ALA A 14 3.13 7.36 -8.65
C ALA A 14 3.98 8.36 -9.40
N SER A 15 3.38 9.11 -10.31
CA SER A 15 4.08 10.13 -11.09
C SER A 15 4.65 11.22 -10.19
N PHE A 16 3.86 11.66 -9.21
CA PHE A 16 4.29 12.70 -8.26
C PHE A 16 5.49 12.23 -7.44
N THR A 17 5.46 11.00 -6.94
CA THR A 17 6.57 10.42 -6.19
C THR A 17 7.83 10.37 -7.02
N GLN A 18 7.74 9.94 -8.27
CA GLN A 18 8.87 9.86 -9.17
C GLN A 18 9.44 11.23 -9.49
N CYS A 19 8.58 12.21 -9.73
CA CYS A 19 9.00 13.59 -10.00
C CYS A 19 9.69 14.21 -8.79
N LEU A 20 9.09 14.10 -7.61
CA LEU A 20 9.70 14.65 -6.39
C LEU A 20 11.02 13.97 -6.08
N GLY A 21 11.09 12.66 -6.24
CA GLY A 21 12.30 11.92 -6.02
C GLY A 21 13.42 12.39 -6.93
N ARG A 22 13.10 12.57 -8.20
CA ARG A 22 14.08 13.04 -9.20
C ARG A 22 14.51 14.47 -8.92
N ASP A 23 13.54 15.36 -8.63
CA ASP A 23 13.80 16.78 -8.49
C ASP A 23 14.62 17.11 -7.24
N HIS A 24 14.50 16.33 -6.19
CA HIS A 24 15.12 16.61 -4.89
C HIS A 24 16.26 15.67 -4.52
N ALA A 25 16.55 14.67 -5.36
CA ALA A 25 17.62 13.72 -5.06
C ALA A 25 18.97 14.40 -4.86
N HIS A 26 19.26 15.44 -5.63
CA HIS A 26 20.52 16.18 -5.52
C HIS A 26 20.67 16.92 -4.17
N GLN A 27 19.56 17.09 -3.44
CA GLN A 27 19.57 17.68 -2.11
C GLN A 27 19.67 16.61 -1.03
N ASN A 28 19.92 15.38 -1.41
CA ASN A 28 19.92 14.23 -0.51
C ASN A 28 18.59 14.02 0.19
N ILE A 29 17.51 14.35 -0.51
CA ILE A 29 16.15 14.11 -0.07
C ILE A 29 15.60 12.93 -0.89
N ARG A 30 15.18 11.89 -0.21
CA ARG A 30 14.61 10.72 -0.86
C ARG A 30 13.09 10.72 -0.72
N VAL A 31 12.41 10.42 -1.80
CA VAL A 31 10.94 10.34 -1.84
C VAL A 31 10.57 9.00 -2.43
N ASN A 32 9.87 8.19 -1.67
CA ASN A 32 9.40 6.88 -2.10
C ASN A 32 7.95 6.72 -1.65
N ALA A 33 7.23 5.83 -2.29
CA ALA A 33 5.85 5.55 -1.93
C ALA A 33 5.68 4.06 -1.63
N VAL A 34 4.86 3.76 -0.63
CA VAL A 34 4.45 2.40 -0.32
C VAL A 34 3.03 2.23 -0.82
N CYS A 35 2.80 1.16 -1.55
CA CYS A 35 1.51 0.89 -2.19
C CYS A 35 0.93 -0.40 -1.61
N PRO A 36 0.18 -0.31 -0.52
CA PRO A 36 -0.48 -1.48 0.06
C PRO A 36 -1.77 -1.82 -0.68
N ASN A 37 -2.28 -3.00 -0.43
CA ASN A 37 -3.63 -3.38 -0.79
C ASN A 37 -4.48 -3.37 0.49
N GLU A 38 -5.35 -4.37 0.72
CA GLU A 38 -6.16 -4.39 1.93
C GLU A 38 -5.30 -4.60 3.17
N VAL A 39 -5.54 -3.79 4.20
CA VAL A 39 -4.86 -3.89 5.48
C VAL A 39 -5.91 -4.09 6.57
N ASN A 40 -5.65 -5.04 7.46
CA ASN A 40 -6.56 -5.36 8.57
C ASN A 40 -6.49 -4.25 9.62
N THR A 41 -7.44 -3.33 9.55
CA THR A 41 -7.51 -2.17 10.42
C THR A 41 -8.90 -2.06 11.04
N PRO A 42 -9.05 -1.30 12.13
CA PRO A 42 -10.40 -1.02 12.66
C PRO A 42 -11.33 -0.39 11.62
N MET A 43 -10.78 0.41 10.71
CA MET A 43 -11.59 1.04 9.66
C MET A 43 -12.21 0.00 8.72
N ILE A 44 -11.45 -0.98 8.26
CA ILE A 44 -11.99 -1.99 7.36
C ILE A 44 -13.02 -2.86 8.07
N ARG A 45 -12.78 -3.19 9.34
CA ARG A 45 -13.73 -3.95 10.16
C ARG A 45 -15.03 -3.19 10.37
N SER A 46 -14.93 -1.90 10.70
CA SER A 46 -16.09 -1.04 10.85
C SER A 46 -16.90 -0.93 9.55
N GLY A 47 -16.21 -0.84 8.43
CA GLY A 47 -16.84 -0.80 7.12
C GLY A 47 -17.69 -2.04 6.86
N PHE A 48 -17.18 -3.22 7.21
CA PHE A 48 -17.95 -4.46 7.06
C PHE A 48 -19.16 -4.46 7.98
N SER A 49 -19.01 -4.04 9.24
CA SER A 49 -20.11 -3.97 10.20
C SER A 49 -21.22 -3.03 9.72
N ILE A 50 -20.84 -1.87 9.21
CA ILE A 50 -21.81 -0.88 8.69
C ILE A 50 -22.61 -1.47 7.52
N ARG A 51 -22.00 -2.31 6.70
CA ARG A 51 -22.67 -2.96 5.58
C ARG A 51 -23.46 -4.21 6.00
N GLY A 52 -23.54 -4.49 7.30
CA GLY A 52 -24.28 -5.65 7.81
C GLY A 52 -23.53 -6.97 7.66
N LEU A 53 -22.23 -6.94 7.44
CA LEU A 53 -21.42 -8.13 7.29
C LEU A 53 -20.70 -8.45 8.59
N ASP A 54 -20.45 -9.75 8.84
CA ASP A 54 -19.62 -10.16 9.95
C ASP A 54 -18.15 -9.89 9.59
N PRO A 55 -17.46 -8.99 10.33
CA PRO A 55 -16.08 -8.63 10.01
C PRO A 55 -15.13 -9.83 9.95
N GLU A 56 -15.26 -10.76 10.89
CA GLU A 56 -14.36 -11.93 10.92
C GLU A 56 -14.52 -12.79 9.67
N LYS A 57 -15.76 -13.02 9.26
CA LYS A 57 -16.05 -13.81 8.08
C LYS A 57 -15.62 -13.08 6.81
N ALA A 58 -15.88 -11.78 6.73
CA ALA A 58 -15.50 -10.98 5.58
C ALA A 58 -13.99 -10.91 5.40
N ILE A 59 -13.25 -10.77 6.50
CA ILE A 59 -11.78 -10.76 6.45
C ILE A 59 -11.25 -12.11 6.03
N LYS A 60 -11.84 -13.19 6.50
CA LYS A 60 -11.45 -14.53 6.09
C LYS A 60 -11.63 -14.72 4.59
N GLU A 61 -12.73 -14.23 4.04
CA GLU A 61 -12.98 -14.28 2.60
C GLU A 61 -11.96 -13.45 1.82
N LEU A 62 -11.60 -12.27 2.34
CA LEU A 62 -10.54 -11.45 1.74
C LEU A 62 -9.20 -12.17 1.75
N ASN A 63 -8.87 -12.84 2.83
CA ASN A 63 -7.61 -13.61 2.94
C ASN A 63 -7.50 -14.62 1.80
N ASP A 64 -8.60 -15.24 1.43
CA ASP A 64 -8.62 -16.24 0.36
C ASP A 64 -8.35 -15.62 -1.02
N THR A 65 -8.50 -14.32 -1.17
CA THR A 65 -8.22 -13.63 -2.44
C THR A 65 -6.76 -13.22 -2.59
N VAL A 66 -5.96 -13.35 -1.54
CA VAL A 66 -4.55 -12.91 -1.55
C VAL A 66 -3.65 -14.12 -1.77
N PRO A 67 -2.78 -14.11 -2.80
CA PRO A 67 -1.89 -15.23 -3.06
C PRO A 67 -1.05 -15.67 -1.84
N LEU A 68 -0.61 -14.71 -1.01
CA LEU A 68 0.13 -15.04 0.21
C LEU A 68 -0.74 -15.70 1.27
N GLY A 69 -2.06 -15.62 1.17
CA GLY A 69 -3.01 -16.30 2.06
C GLY A 69 -3.64 -15.44 3.12
N ARG A 70 -3.27 -14.18 3.20
CA ARG A 70 -3.85 -13.24 4.16
C ARG A 70 -3.71 -11.80 3.67
N ILE A 71 -4.63 -10.95 4.11
CA ILE A 71 -4.46 -9.50 3.93
C ILE A 71 -3.36 -9.01 4.87
N ALA A 72 -2.85 -7.82 4.61
CA ALA A 72 -1.76 -7.27 5.41
C ALA A 72 -2.22 -6.90 6.81
N GLU A 73 -1.31 -7.01 7.77
CA GLU A 73 -1.44 -6.37 9.08
C GLU A 73 -0.72 -5.02 9.02
N PRO A 74 -1.08 -4.07 9.89
CA PRO A 74 -0.40 -2.76 9.88
C PRO A 74 1.12 -2.86 9.95
N ASP A 75 1.66 -3.81 10.71
CA ASP A 75 3.10 -4.00 10.82
C ASP A 75 3.77 -4.39 9.50
N ASP A 76 3.04 -5.09 8.63
CA ASP A 76 3.56 -5.45 7.31
C ASP A 76 3.88 -4.20 6.49
N ILE A 77 3.13 -3.13 6.71
CA ILE A 77 3.31 -1.87 5.99
C ILE A 77 4.31 -0.99 6.71
N SER A 78 4.19 -0.85 8.02
CA SER A 78 5.07 0.03 8.80
C SER A 78 6.52 -0.43 8.77
N ASP A 79 6.78 -1.73 8.73
CA ASP A 79 8.14 -2.26 8.61
C ASP A 79 8.79 -1.84 7.30
N VAL A 80 8.03 -1.82 6.21
CA VAL A 80 8.52 -1.36 4.91
C VAL A 80 8.79 0.14 4.94
N ILE A 81 7.92 0.92 5.55
CA ILE A 81 8.11 2.37 5.69
C ILE A 81 9.38 2.64 6.49
N LEU A 82 9.59 1.91 7.58
CA LEU A 82 10.78 2.06 8.41
C LEU A 82 12.05 1.73 7.61
N PHE A 83 12.02 0.65 6.82
CA PHE A 83 13.14 0.31 5.95
C PHE A 83 13.43 1.44 4.96
N LEU A 84 12.41 1.98 4.31
CA LEU A 84 12.58 3.05 3.32
C LEU A 84 13.13 4.33 3.96
N ALA A 85 12.83 4.57 5.23
CA ALA A 85 13.33 5.73 5.94
C ALA A 85 14.76 5.53 6.47
N SER A 86 15.27 4.31 6.42
CA SER A 86 16.57 3.98 6.98
C SER A 86 17.71 4.13 5.95
N ASP A 87 18.94 4.10 6.44
CA ASP A 87 20.13 4.14 5.59
C ASP A 87 20.25 2.91 4.70
N GLU A 88 19.59 1.82 5.07
CA GLU A 88 19.58 0.61 4.23
C GLU A 88 18.92 0.84 2.89
N ALA A 89 18.02 1.82 2.80
CA ALA A 89 17.37 2.21 1.55
C ALA A 89 17.97 3.47 0.92
N ARG A 90 19.23 3.79 1.26
CA ARG A 90 19.86 5.05 0.87
C ARG A 90 19.98 5.30 -0.63
N TYR A 91 19.90 4.24 -1.44
CA TYR A 91 19.99 4.37 -2.89
C TYR A 91 18.62 4.30 -3.57
N MET A 92 17.54 4.29 -2.78
CA MET A 92 16.18 4.25 -3.30
C MET A 92 15.59 5.65 -3.32
N CYS A 93 15.15 6.08 -4.49
CA CYS A 93 14.55 7.40 -4.67
C CYS A 93 13.57 7.33 -5.82
N GLY A 94 12.34 7.75 -5.59
CA GLY A 94 11.29 7.71 -6.60
C GLY A 94 10.69 6.33 -6.81
N SER A 95 10.88 5.41 -5.87
CA SER A 95 10.39 4.04 -5.99
C SER A 95 8.95 3.92 -5.53
N LEU A 96 8.23 3.03 -6.19
CA LEU A 96 6.89 2.62 -5.80
C LEU A 96 6.99 1.19 -5.30
N VAL A 97 6.83 1.01 -4.00
CA VAL A 97 7.05 -0.30 -3.37
C VAL A 97 5.69 -0.95 -3.12
N GLU A 98 5.40 -1.98 -3.88
CA GLU A 98 4.16 -2.74 -3.74
C GLU A 98 4.27 -3.69 -2.54
N VAL A 99 3.31 -3.61 -1.62
CA VAL A 99 3.25 -4.47 -0.43
C VAL A 99 1.85 -5.05 -0.39
N ASN A 100 1.61 -6.09 -1.18
CA ASN A 100 0.26 -6.56 -1.50
C ASN A 100 0.06 -8.07 -1.39
N GLY A 101 1.03 -8.81 -0.87
CA GLY A 101 0.92 -10.26 -0.76
C GLY A 101 0.77 -10.98 -2.08
N GLY A 102 1.14 -10.36 -3.18
CA GLY A 102 1.02 -10.92 -4.51
C GLY A 102 -0.29 -10.59 -5.22
N LYS A 103 -1.17 -9.84 -4.58
CA LYS A 103 -2.46 -9.46 -5.17
C LYS A 103 -2.33 -8.13 -5.89
N PRO A 104 -2.44 -8.11 -7.22
CA PRO A 104 -2.32 -6.85 -7.96
C PRO A 104 -3.51 -5.93 -7.69
N VAL A 105 -3.27 -4.64 -7.86
CA VAL A 105 -4.34 -3.64 -7.82
C VAL A 105 -4.91 -3.51 -9.22
N SER A 106 -6.15 -3.87 -9.38
CA SER A 106 -6.79 -3.74 -10.68
C SER A 106 -8.29 -3.63 -10.56
#